data_da65752eaca715902cfecae0343a4047
#
_entry.id   da65752eaca715902cfecae0343a4047
#
_cell.length_a   1.000
_cell.length_b   1.000
_cell.length_c   1.000
_cell.angle_alpha   90.00
_cell.angle_beta   90.00
_cell.angle_gamma   90.00
#
_symmetry.space_group_name_H-M   'P 1'
#
loop_
_entity.id
_entity.type
_entity.pdbx_description
1 polymer ?
#
loop_
_entity_poly.entity_id
_entity_poly.type
_entity_poly.pdbx_seq_one_letter_code
_entity_poly.pdbx_strand_id
1 'polypeptide(L)'
;MTPKLKQTRARSEDKKADQFERILEAGKKLFLQKGPQGFSMRNLAEMLDMTKNNLYNYVESKRELWIAIRNTFYNQFKEENLEIIKNHEGSKCDLILKLYEHFLDFAEKDYGKFRMMFNVVDAPHSNKIGPIESDYKEYRLLEGTKNLIQEAIDEGEITKGSASLLSLFTYSATMGMAYMQMVRSEELRKTHASPVWETMQFGKVDVSDKTFKEYTLQVLEYILKDGSFLNS
;
A
#
# COMPACT_ATOMS: atom_id res chain seq x y z
N MET A 1 16.43 21.76 44.48
CA MET A 1 16.14 22.53 43.25
C MET A 1 16.52 21.68 42.04
N THR A 2 15.57 21.10 41.33
CA THR A 2 15.70 20.69 39.90
C THR A 2 14.54 19.78 39.46
N PRO A 3 13.37 20.32 39.13
CA PRO A 3 12.49 19.61 38.20
C PRO A 3 12.11 20.43 36.93
N LYS A 4 12.42 21.74 36.86
CA LYS A 4 11.96 22.58 35.75
C LYS A 4 12.57 22.25 34.36
N LEU A 5 13.82 21.78 34.29
CA LEU A 5 14.50 21.50 33.00
C LEU A 5 13.97 20.25 32.29
N LYS A 6 13.60 19.20 33.03
CA LYS A 6 13.02 17.97 32.43
C LYS A 6 11.62 18.21 31.83
N GLN A 7 10.82 19.01 32.55
CA GLN A 7 9.42 19.30 32.15
C GLN A 7 9.33 20.23 30.93
N THR A 8 10.27 21.19 30.77
CA THR A 8 10.33 22.07 29.59
C THR A 8 10.84 21.33 28.34
N ARG A 9 11.76 20.37 28.49
CA ARG A 9 12.27 19.57 27.37
C ARG A 9 11.23 18.58 26.85
N ALA A 10 10.54 17.85 27.73
CA ALA A 10 9.42 16.99 27.36
C ALA A 10 8.32 17.75 26.61
N ARG A 11 7.89 18.90 27.15
CA ARG A 11 6.87 19.77 26.51
C ARG A 11 7.31 20.33 25.15
N SER A 12 8.63 20.45 24.90
CA SER A 12 9.19 20.85 23.59
C SER A 12 9.19 19.69 22.60
N GLU A 13 9.47 18.47 23.10
CA GLU A 13 9.45 17.24 22.29
C GLU A 13 8.00 16.90 21.89
N ASP A 14 7.04 16.99 22.81
CA ASP A 14 5.61 16.80 22.52
C ASP A 14 5.12 17.76 21.42
N LYS A 15 5.46 19.05 21.54
CA LYS A 15 5.11 20.05 20.52
C LYS A 15 5.75 19.78 19.16
N LYS A 16 6.96 19.22 19.15
CA LYS A 16 7.64 18.83 17.91
C LYS A 16 6.95 17.63 17.28
N ALA A 17 6.54 16.65 18.08
CA ALA A 17 5.78 15.49 17.61
C ALA A 17 4.43 15.90 17.04
N ASP A 18 3.64 16.74 17.76
CA ASP A 18 2.35 17.23 17.29
C ASP A 18 2.48 17.99 15.96
N GLN A 19 3.51 18.81 15.81
CA GLN A 19 3.75 19.54 14.57
C GLN A 19 4.15 18.60 13.43
N PHE A 20 4.93 17.55 13.73
CA PHE A 20 5.28 16.56 12.73
C PHE A 20 4.04 15.78 12.25
N GLU A 21 3.14 15.38 13.14
CA GLU A 21 1.86 14.77 12.76
C GLU A 21 1.04 15.70 11.86
N ARG A 22 0.97 17.00 12.15
CA ARG A 22 0.31 17.97 11.27
C ARG A 22 0.94 18.03 9.89
N ILE A 23 2.27 17.92 9.80
CA ILE A 23 3.00 17.88 8.53
C ILE A 23 2.66 16.61 7.76
N LEU A 24 2.60 15.45 8.44
CA LEU A 24 2.22 14.17 7.82
C LEU A 24 0.79 14.20 7.28
N GLU A 25 -0.17 14.68 8.08
CA GLU A 25 -1.57 14.76 7.65
C GLU A 25 -1.76 15.73 6.47
N ALA A 26 -1.11 16.89 6.50
CA ALA A 26 -1.14 17.82 5.38
C ALA A 26 -0.45 17.22 4.13
N GLY A 27 0.65 16.48 4.32
CA GLY A 27 1.37 15.78 3.25
C GLY A 27 0.51 14.69 2.60
N LYS A 28 -0.17 13.86 3.40
CA LYS A 28 -1.16 12.88 2.92
C LYS A 28 -2.23 13.55 2.07
N LYS A 29 -2.87 14.59 2.62
CA LYS A 29 -3.92 15.34 1.92
C LYS A 29 -3.43 15.93 0.62
N LEU A 30 -2.26 16.55 0.62
CA LEU A 30 -1.66 17.14 -0.58
C LEU A 30 -1.40 16.08 -1.65
N PHE A 31 -0.84 14.93 -1.26
CA PHE A 31 -0.59 13.83 -2.18
C PHE A 31 -1.87 13.27 -2.78
N LEU A 32 -2.88 13.00 -1.95
CA LEU A 32 -4.16 12.45 -2.42
C LEU A 32 -4.91 13.42 -3.33
N GLN A 33 -4.82 14.73 -3.08
CA GLN A 33 -5.50 15.75 -3.89
C GLN A 33 -4.77 16.09 -5.20
N LYS A 34 -3.44 16.20 -5.16
CA LYS A 34 -2.65 16.71 -6.28
C LYS A 34 -1.75 15.67 -6.94
N GLY A 35 -1.74 14.46 -6.41
CA GLY A 35 -0.91 13.36 -6.89
C GLY A 35 0.60 13.61 -6.72
N PRO A 36 1.44 12.73 -7.31
CA PRO A 36 2.90 12.79 -7.20
C PRO A 36 3.50 14.09 -7.75
N GLN A 37 2.92 14.59 -8.84
CA GLN A 37 3.37 15.81 -9.53
C GLN A 37 3.14 17.06 -8.67
N GLY A 38 2.00 17.12 -7.99
CA GLY A 38 1.64 18.23 -7.11
C GLY A 38 2.23 18.14 -5.69
N PHE A 39 2.78 16.98 -5.31
CA PHE A 39 3.43 16.79 -4.02
C PHE A 39 4.80 17.49 -3.99
N SER A 40 4.87 18.67 -3.40
CA SER A 40 6.09 19.45 -3.28
C SER A 40 6.21 20.10 -1.89
N MET A 41 7.47 20.29 -1.45
CA MET A 41 7.76 20.98 -0.17
C MET A 41 7.24 22.43 -0.15
N ARG A 42 7.13 23.06 -1.33
CA ARG A 42 6.57 24.42 -1.45
C ARG A 42 5.07 24.39 -1.20
N ASN A 43 4.32 23.54 -1.92
CA ASN A 43 2.88 23.43 -1.77
C ASN A 43 2.49 23.01 -0.34
N LEU A 44 3.29 22.14 0.28
CA LEU A 44 3.07 21.73 1.66
C LEU A 44 3.30 22.87 2.66
N ALA A 45 4.36 23.65 2.47
CA ALA A 45 4.65 24.82 3.30
C ALA A 45 3.52 25.86 3.21
N GLU A 46 3.05 26.15 1.99
CA GLU A 46 1.91 27.04 1.74
C GLU A 46 0.63 26.52 2.44
N MET A 47 0.36 25.21 2.36
CA MET A 47 -0.81 24.58 3.00
C MET A 47 -0.78 24.68 4.54
N LEU A 48 0.41 24.71 5.13
CA LEU A 48 0.62 24.74 6.59
C LEU A 48 0.89 26.14 7.14
N ASP A 49 0.91 27.17 6.28
CA ASP A 49 1.36 28.53 6.63
C ASP A 49 2.75 28.52 7.27
N MET A 50 3.66 27.76 6.67
CA MET A 50 5.05 27.59 7.12
C MET A 50 6.03 28.02 6.05
N THR A 51 7.28 28.28 6.43
CA THR A 51 8.36 28.37 5.46
C THR A 51 8.86 26.99 5.06
N LYS A 52 9.38 26.85 3.85
CA LYS A 52 10.02 25.61 3.40
C LYS A 52 11.15 25.17 4.34
N ASN A 53 11.93 26.12 4.86
CA ASN A 53 13.00 25.83 5.82
C ASN A 53 12.48 25.23 7.14
N ASN A 54 11.30 25.68 7.60
CA ASN A 54 10.69 25.12 8.80
C ASN A 54 10.30 23.63 8.61
N LEU A 55 9.89 23.23 7.42
CA LEU A 55 9.62 21.81 7.12
C LEU A 55 10.88 20.95 7.24
N TYR A 56 12.02 21.49 6.79
CA TYR A 56 13.29 20.78 6.89
C TYR A 56 13.89 20.67 8.31
N ASN A 57 13.24 21.28 9.32
CA ASN A 57 13.53 21.00 10.73
C ASN A 57 12.93 19.66 11.21
N TYR A 58 12.06 19.05 10.41
CA TYR A 58 11.34 17.81 10.74
C TYR A 58 11.74 16.62 9.85
N VAL A 59 12.20 16.89 8.65
CA VAL A 59 12.63 15.86 7.66
C VAL A 59 13.87 16.35 6.89
N GLU A 60 14.80 15.47 6.61
CA GLU A 60 16.02 15.81 5.87
C GLU A 60 15.75 16.02 4.38
N SER A 61 14.68 15.45 3.84
CA SER A 61 14.38 15.51 2.43
C SER A 61 12.89 15.32 2.14
N LYS A 62 12.48 15.70 0.91
CA LYS A 62 11.15 15.36 0.37
C LYS A 62 10.95 13.84 0.32
N ARG A 63 12.02 13.08 0.05
CA ARG A 63 11.99 11.62 0.01
C ARG A 63 11.68 11.04 1.39
N GLU A 64 12.33 11.52 2.43
CA GLU A 64 12.07 11.09 3.79
C GLU A 64 10.61 11.34 4.22
N LEU A 65 10.08 12.53 3.90
CA LEU A 65 8.66 12.84 4.13
C LEU A 65 7.73 11.88 3.35
N TRP A 66 8.08 11.57 2.10
CA TRP A 66 7.35 10.61 1.30
C TRP A 66 7.32 9.23 1.98
N ILE A 67 8.46 8.75 2.46
CA ILE A 67 8.59 7.48 3.18
C ILE A 67 7.76 7.50 4.47
N ALA A 68 7.81 8.59 5.24
CA ALA A 68 7.02 8.74 6.44
C ALA A 68 5.51 8.65 6.15
N ILE A 69 5.02 9.35 5.12
CA ILE A 69 3.61 9.30 4.70
C ILE A 69 3.26 7.88 4.24
N ARG A 70 4.09 7.27 3.38
CA ARG A 70 3.88 5.89 2.91
C ARG A 70 3.77 4.91 4.07
N ASN A 71 4.63 5.07 5.08
CA ASN A 71 4.61 4.22 6.26
C ASN A 71 3.29 4.32 7.07
N THR A 72 2.68 5.51 7.15
CA THR A 72 1.37 5.64 7.80
C THR A 72 0.28 4.88 7.05
N PHE A 73 0.30 4.87 5.71
CA PHE A 73 -0.65 4.10 4.92
C PHE A 73 -0.43 2.59 5.07
N TYR A 74 0.84 2.14 5.10
CA TYR A 74 1.16 0.74 5.37
C TYR A 74 0.71 0.28 6.75
N ASN A 75 0.91 1.10 7.78
CA ASN A 75 0.47 0.75 9.13
C ASN A 75 -1.05 0.61 9.19
N GLN A 76 -1.81 1.52 8.59
CA GLN A 76 -3.26 1.40 8.48
C GLN A 76 -3.66 0.09 7.78
N PHE A 77 -3.13 -0.17 6.59
CA PHE A 77 -3.43 -1.39 5.83
C PHE A 77 -3.05 -2.66 6.59
N LYS A 78 -1.93 -2.63 7.31
CA LYS A 78 -1.48 -3.74 8.17
C LYS A 78 -2.45 -3.98 9.32
N GLU A 79 -2.91 -2.94 9.98
CA GLU A 79 -3.90 -3.04 11.07
C GLU A 79 -5.22 -3.64 10.58
N GLU A 80 -5.71 -3.20 9.42
CA GLU A 80 -6.90 -3.77 8.78
C GLU A 80 -6.72 -5.26 8.47
N ASN A 81 -5.55 -5.67 7.93
CA ASN A 81 -5.24 -7.09 7.71
C ASN A 81 -5.16 -7.89 9.02
N LEU A 82 -4.56 -7.33 10.07
CA LEU A 82 -4.49 -7.99 11.38
C LEU A 82 -5.88 -8.21 11.99
N GLU A 83 -6.81 -7.27 11.81
CA GLU A 83 -8.21 -7.44 12.23
C GLU A 83 -8.91 -8.55 11.43
N ILE A 84 -8.67 -8.65 10.11
CA ILE A 84 -9.19 -9.75 9.29
C ILE A 84 -8.65 -11.09 9.80
N ILE A 85 -7.34 -11.20 10.05
CA ILE A 85 -6.71 -12.43 10.56
C ILE A 85 -7.27 -12.81 11.92
N LYS A 86 -7.39 -11.86 12.85
CA LYS A 86 -7.85 -12.06 14.22
C LYS A 86 -9.30 -12.56 14.28
N ASN A 87 -10.16 -12.05 13.40
CA ASN A 87 -11.58 -12.34 13.38
C ASN A 87 -11.95 -13.46 12.38
N HIS A 88 -10.93 -14.09 11.76
CA HIS A 88 -11.18 -15.16 10.81
C HIS A 88 -11.48 -16.48 11.53
N GLU A 89 -12.59 -17.09 11.13
CA GLU A 89 -12.97 -18.47 11.45
C GLU A 89 -13.07 -19.24 10.13
N GLY A 90 -12.40 -20.38 10.03
CA GLY A 90 -12.42 -21.21 8.82
C GLY A 90 -11.04 -21.63 8.35
N SER A 91 -10.95 -22.00 7.08
CA SER A 91 -9.73 -22.50 6.48
C SER A 91 -8.69 -21.38 6.23
N LYS A 92 -7.42 -21.75 6.18
CA LYS A 92 -6.35 -20.82 5.80
C LYS A 92 -6.47 -20.36 4.35
N CYS A 93 -6.97 -21.23 3.47
CA CYS A 93 -7.28 -20.86 2.09
C CYS A 93 -8.32 -19.73 2.03
N ASP A 94 -9.38 -19.82 2.83
CA ASP A 94 -10.40 -18.77 2.89
C ASP A 94 -9.85 -17.47 3.50
N LEU A 95 -8.95 -17.57 4.48
CA LEU A 95 -8.24 -16.40 5.02
C LEU A 95 -7.40 -15.71 3.95
N ILE A 96 -6.62 -16.48 3.19
CA ILE A 96 -5.79 -15.94 2.12
C ILE A 96 -6.65 -15.21 1.07
N LEU A 97 -7.80 -15.79 0.69
CA LEU A 97 -8.72 -15.18 -0.25
C LEU A 97 -9.32 -13.88 0.30
N LYS A 98 -9.72 -13.84 1.58
CA LYS A 98 -10.20 -12.61 2.25
C LYS A 98 -9.13 -11.51 2.27
N LEU A 99 -7.87 -11.85 2.49
CA LEU A 99 -6.77 -10.88 2.45
C LEU A 99 -6.54 -10.35 1.03
N TYR A 100 -6.67 -11.19 0.00
CA TYR A 100 -6.60 -10.72 -1.39
C TYR A 100 -7.82 -9.87 -1.77
N GLU A 101 -9.01 -10.24 -1.31
CA GLU A 101 -10.20 -9.42 -1.49
C GLU A 101 -10.04 -8.04 -0.87
N HIS A 102 -9.57 -7.98 0.39
CA HIS A 102 -9.26 -6.70 1.06
C HIS A 102 -8.22 -5.88 0.29
N PHE A 103 -7.19 -6.52 -0.24
CA PHE A 103 -6.18 -5.85 -1.06
C PHE A 103 -6.79 -5.22 -2.32
N LEU A 104 -7.69 -5.92 -3.01
CA LEU A 104 -8.37 -5.42 -4.20
C LEU A 104 -9.36 -4.30 -3.85
N ASP A 105 -10.09 -4.42 -2.75
CA ASP A 105 -10.97 -3.37 -2.23
C ASP A 105 -10.20 -2.10 -1.86
N PHE A 106 -9.04 -2.27 -1.24
CA PHE A 106 -8.16 -1.15 -0.91
C PHE A 106 -7.65 -0.45 -2.18
N ALA A 107 -7.24 -1.21 -3.20
CA ALA A 107 -6.81 -0.65 -4.47
C ALA A 107 -7.93 0.16 -5.17
N GLU A 108 -9.17 -0.32 -5.09
CA GLU A 108 -10.34 0.33 -5.66
C GLU A 108 -10.73 1.61 -4.90
N LYS A 109 -10.85 1.52 -3.58
CA LYS A 109 -11.34 2.61 -2.73
C LYS A 109 -10.31 3.72 -2.50
N ASP A 110 -9.07 3.32 -2.26
CA ASP A 110 -7.99 4.21 -1.84
C ASP A 110 -6.83 4.23 -2.85
N TYR A 111 -7.17 4.37 -4.12
CA TYR A 111 -6.22 4.36 -5.23
C TYR A 111 -4.97 5.24 -5.01
N GLY A 112 -5.14 6.44 -4.44
CA GLY A 112 -4.03 7.34 -4.13
C GLY A 112 -3.05 6.71 -3.14
N LYS A 113 -3.53 6.09 -2.07
CA LYS A 113 -2.72 5.37 -1.09
C LYS A 113 -2.05 4.15 -1.74
N PHE A 114 -2.84 3.35 -2.49
CA PHE A 114 -2.35 2.17 -3.19
C PHE A 114 -1.15 2.48 -4.08
N ARG A 115 -1.22 3.53 -4.89
CA ARG A 115 -0.12 3.97 -5.77
C ARG A 115 1.16 4.27 -4.99
N MET A 116 1.03 4.96 -3.85
CA MET A 116 2.19 5.30 -3.03
C MET A 116 2.79 4.07 -2.33
N MET A 117 1.93 3.16 -1.86
CA MET A 117 2.35 1.98 -1.10
C MET A 117 3.02 0.94 -1.98
N PHE A 118 2.42 0.61 -3.11
CA PHE A 118 2.82 -0.52 -3.96
C PHE A 118 3.72 -0.11 -5.14
N ASN A 119 4.47 0.97 -4.99
CA ASN A 119 5.49 1.43 -5.94
C ASN A 119 4.97 1.67 -7.38
N VAL A 120 3.68 1.98 -7.53
CA VAL A 120 3.14 2.46 -8.81
C VAL A 120 3.67 3.87 -9.13
N VAL A 121 4.18 4.54 -8.09
CA VAL A 121 4.83 5.85 -8.19
C VAL A 121 6.13 5.83 -7.41
N ASP A 122 7.23 6.18 -8.05
CA ASP A 122 8.53 6.23 -7.42
C ASP A 122 8.62 7.31 -6.34
N ALA A 123 9.33 6.98 -5.26
CA ALA A 123 9.68 7.96 -4.24
C ALA A 123 10.60 9.04 -4.84
N PRO A 124 10.47 10.31 -4.40
CA PRO A 124 11.35 11.38 -4.86
C PRO A 124 12.82 11.03 -4.66
N HIS A 125 13.65 11.37 -5.62
CA HIS A 125 15.10 11.18 -5.49
C HIS A 125 15.68 12.12 -4.43
N SER A 126 16.59 11.61 -3.60
CA SER A 126 17.38 12.39 -2.64
C SER A 126 18.72 11.71 -2.38
N ASN A 127 19.77 12.50 -2.24
CA ASN A 127 21.08 12.04 -1.76
C ASN A 127 21.20 12.13 -0.23
N LYS A 128 20.18 12.66 0.45
CA LYS A 128 20.14 12.77 1.92
C LYS A 128 19.23 11.68 2.46
N ILE A 129 19.74 10.94 3.42
CA ILE A 129 19.02 9.92 4.17
C ILE A 129 18.83 10.46 5.58
N GLY A 130 17.58 10.64 6.00
CA GLY A 130 17.25 11.07 7.35
C GLY A 130 16.93 9.89 8.28
N PRO A 131 16.70 10.18 9.58
CA PRO A 131 16.45 9.15 10.58
C PRO A 131 15.25 8.25 10.26
N ILE A 132 14.16 8.85 9.77
CA ILE A 132 12.93 8.11 9.44
C ILE A 132 13.17 7.13 8.28
N GLU A 133 13.96 7.55 7.29
CA GLU A 133 14.32 6.69 6.16
C GLU A 133 15.30 5.59 6.59
N SER A 134 16.26 5.91 7.48
CA SER A 134 17.21 4.94 8.04
C SER A 134 16.52 3.83 8.85
N ASP A 135 15.50 4.19 9.61
CA ASP A 135 14.76 3.27 10.46
C ASP A 135 13.61 2.55 9.72
N TYR A 136 13.38 2.90 8.46
CA TYR A 136 12.30 2.33 7.67
C TYR A 136 12.52 0.84 7.42
N LYS A 137 11.52 0.05 7.79
CA LYS A 137 11.46 -1.39 7.48
C LYS A 137 10.45 -1.61 6.37
N GLU A 138 10.88 -2.29 5.31
CA GLU A 138 9.99 -2.65 4.23
C GLU A 138 8.85 -3.55 4.71
N TYR A 139 7.67 -3.28 4.19
CA TYR A 139 6.51 -4.13 4.43
C TYR A 139 6.61 -5.40 3.58
N ARG A 140 6.76 -6.54 4.25
CA ARG A 140 6.98 -7.84 3.61
C ARG A 140 5.66 -8.58 3.37
N LEU A 141 4.83 -8.04 2.48
CA LEU A 141 3.53 -8.62 2.16
C LEU A 141 3.63 -10.07 1.66
N LEU A 142 4.55 -10.32 0.73
CA LEU A 142 4.77 -11.66 0.18
C LEU A 142 5.22 -12.68 1.23
N GLU A 143 6.00 -12.27 2.21
CA GLU A 143 6.44 -13.17 3.28
C GLU A 143 5.27 -13.61 4.17
N GLY A 144 4.38 -12.70 4.53
CA GLY A 144 3.16 -13.01 5.28
C GLY A 144 2.27 -14.01 4.53
N THR A 145 1.98 -13.75 3.27
CA THR A 145 1.16 -14.64 2.44
C THR A 145 1.83 -15.99 2.21
N LYS A 146 3.16 -16.01 1.97
CA LYS A 146 3.92 -17.25 1.85
C LYS A 146 3.80 -18.11 3.11
N ASN A 147 3.90 -17.51 4.29
CA ASN A 147 3.80 -18.24 5.55
C ASN A 147 2.38 -18.85 5.72
N LEU A 148 1.33 -18.09 5.42
CA LEU A 148 -0.05 -18.60 5.46
C LEU A 148 -0.26 -19.75 4.47
N ILE A 149 0.30 -19.66 3.25
CA ILE A 149 0.24 -20.74 2.26
C ILE A 149 1.01 -21.96 2.75
N GLN A 150 2.20 -21.77 3.38
CA GLN A 150 2.95 -22.89 3.95
C GLN A 150 2.17 -23.58 5.07
N GLU A 151 1.56 -22.83 5.97
CA GLU A 151 0.70 -23.38 7.01
C GLU A 151 -0.49 -24.17 6.42
N ALA A 152 -1.12 -23.65 5.36
CA ALA A 152 -2.21 -24.35 4.66
C ALA A 152 -1.73 -25.67 3.99
N ILE A 153 -0.49 -25.70 3.49
CA ILE A 153 0.13 -26.93 2.96
C ILE A 153 0.39 -27.93 4.10
N ASP A 154 0.95 -27.48 5.21
CA ASP A 154 1.28 -28.32 6.37
C ASP A 154 0.02 -28.90 7.02
N GLU A 155 -1.10 -28.18 6.99
CA GLU A 155 -2.42 -28.64 7.46
C GLU A 155 -3.21 -29.48 6.42
N GLY A 156 -2.69 -29.62 5.21
CA GLY A 156 -3.28 -30.43 4.16
C GLY A 156 -4.44 -29.78 3.40
N GLU A 157 -4.69 -28.48 3.60
CA GLU A 157 -5.68 -27.70 2.84
C GLU A 157 -5.22 -27.47 1.40
N ILE A 158 -3.91 -27.23 1.21
CA ILE A 158 -3.26 -27.16 -0.08
C ILE A 158 -2.45 -28.44 -0.29
N THR A 159 -2.87 -29.27 -1.22
CA THR A 159 -2.31 -30.61 -1.39
C THR A 159 -1.01 -30.63 -2.17
N LYS A 160 -0.72 -29.61 -2.98
CA LYS A 160 0.44 -29.56 -3.90
C LYS A 160 0.91 -28.14 -4.13
N GLY A 161 2.21 -27.99 -4.33
CA GLY A 161 2.84 -26.77 -4.76
C GLY A 161 3.90 -26.23 -3.79
N SER A 162 4.62 -25.21 -4.23
CA SER A 162 5.58 -24.47 -3.43
C SER A 162 4.92 -23.22 -2.87
N ALA A 163 4.95 -23.02 -1.54
CA ALA A 163 4.43 -21.82 -0.93
C ALA A 163 5.02 -20.52 -1.53
N SER A 164 6.31 -20.56 -1.89
CA SER A 164 6.98 -19.42 -2.53
C SER A 164 6.44 -19.13 -3.95
N LEU A 165 6.23 -20.16 -4.77
CA LEU A 165 5.70 -19.98 -6.12
C LEU A 165 4.23 -19.60 -6.10
N LEU A 166 3.44 -20.24 -5.25
CA LEU A 166 2.02 -19.91 -5.07
C LEU A 166 1.85 -18.47 -4.58
N SER A 167 2.62 -18.03 -3.58
CA SER A 167 2.54 -16.65 -3.08
C SER A 167 2.94 -15.63 -4.15
N LEU A 168 3.99 -15.90 -4.91
CA LEU A 168 4.42 -15.02 -5.99
C LEU A 168 3.38 -14.94 -7.10
N PHE A 169 2.82 -16.08 -7.51
CA PHE A 169 1.82 -16.13 -8.57
C PHE A 169 0.52 -15.44 -8.17
N THR A 170 -0.03 -15.77 -7.01
CA THR A 170 -1.29 -15.20 -6.52
C THR A 170 -1.16 -13.69 -6.28
N TYR A 171 -0.03 -13.24 -5.73
CA TYR A 171 0.27 -11.82 -5.61
C TYR A 171 0.36 -11.12 -6.97
N SER A 172 1.06 -11.73 -7.94
CA SER A 172 1.21 -11.15 -9.29
C SER A 172 -0.14 -11.03 -10.00
N ALA A 173 -1.01 -12.04 -9.88
CA ALA A 173 -2.36 -12.01 -10.43
C ALA A 173 -3.20 -10.90 -9.79
N THR A 174 -3.15 -10.80 -8.45
CA THR A 174 -3.87 -9.76 -7.69
C THR A 174 -3.38 -8.36 -8.01
N MET A 175 -2.06 -8.16 -8.10
CA MET A 175 -1.47 -6.89 -8.54
C MET A 175 -1.85 -6.54 -9.96
N GLY A 176 -1.84 -7.52 -10.87
CA GLY A 176 -2.28 -7.32 -12.26
C GLY A 176 -3.72 -6.87 -12.34
N MET A 177 -4.61 -7.48 -11.55
CA MET A 177 -6.00 -7.06 -11.47
C MET A 177 -6.14 -5.65 -10.91
N ALA A 178 -5.50 -5.34 -9.78
CA ALA A 178 -5.52 -4.01 -9.17
C ALA A 178 -5.02 -2.95 -10.17
N TYR A 179 -3.96 -3.26 -10.93
CA TYR A 179 -3.47 -2.38 -11.99
C TYR A 179 -4.49 -2.18 -13.11
N MET A 180 -5.16 -3.24 -13.54
CA MET A 180 -6.19 -3.16 -14.59
C MET A 180 -7.42 -2.35 -14.15
N GLN A 181 -7.90 -2.53 -12.92
CA GLN A 181 -8.96 -1.69 -12.34
C GLN A 181 -8.56 -0.21 -12.35
N MET A 182 -7.32 0.06 -11.97
CA MET A 182 -6.73 1.38 -11.98
C MET A 182 -6.74 2.02 -13.36
N VAL A 183 -6.28 1.30 -14.38
CA VAL A 183 -6.22 1.81 -15.78
C VAL A 183 -7.63 2.06 -16.33
N ARG A 184 -8.61 1.30 -15.86
CA ARG A 184 -10.03 1.46 -16.26
C ARG A 184 -10.74 2.59 -15.53
N SER A 185 -10.22 3.07 -14.40
CA SER A 185 -10.89 4.12 -13.62
C SER A 185 -11.07 5.41 -14.44
N GLU A 186 -12.22 6.07 -14.28
CA GLU A 186 -12.52 7.32 -14.98
C GLU A 186 -11.52 8.44 -14.66
N GLU A 187 -10.94 8.45 -13.46
CA GLU A 187 -9.95 9.45 -13.08
C GLU A 187 -8.68 9.35 -13.94
N LEU A 188 -8.24 8.13 -14.23
CA LEU A 188 -7.10 7.92 -15.12
C LEU A 188 -7.42 8.24 -16.57
N ARG A 189 -8.65 7.98 -17.01
CA ARG A 189 -9.10 8.38 -18.36
C ARG A 189 -9.09 9.89 -18.54
N LYS A 190 -9.36 10.67 -17.49
CA LYS A 190 -9.37 12.13 -17.52
C LYS A 190 -7.98 12.76 -17.45
N THR A 191 -7.03 12.10 -16.78
CA THR A 191 -5.70 12.66 -16.52
C THR A 191 -4.61 12.15 -17.46
N HIS A 192 -4.78 10.95 -18.01
CA HIS A 192 -3.82 10.35 -18.94
C HIS A 192 -4.60 9.59 -20.03
N ALA A 193 -4.49 10.05 -21.27
CA ALA A 193 -4.68 9.18 -22.42
C ALA A 193 -3.63 8.07 -22.28
N SER A 194 -3.98 6.96 -21.64
CA SER A 194 -3.03 5.87 -21.42
C SER A 194 -2.81 5.15 -22.74
N PRO A 195 -1.59 5.14 -23.28
CA PRO A 195 -1.27 4.36 -24.48
C PRO A 195 -1.61 2.87 -24.32
N VAL A 196 -1.60 2.39 -23.07
CA VAL A 196 -1.96 1.01 -22.72
C VAL A 196 -3.46 0.74 -22.99
N TRP A 197 -4.34 1.72 -22.75
CA TRP A 197 -5.77 1.58 -23.02
C TRP A 197 -6.08 1.58 -24.52
N GLU A 198 -5.36 2.40 -25.30
CA GLU A 198 -5.50 2.44 -26.75
C GLU A 198 -4.91 1.20 -27.43
N THR A 199 -3.83 0.63 -26.90
CA THR A 199 -3.19 -0.58 -27.41
C THR A 199 -3.84 -1.88 -26.93
N MET A 200 -4.36 -1.92 -25.71
CA MET A 200 -5.22 -2.99 -25.24
C MET A 200 -6.66 -2.73 -25.69
N GLN A 201 -6.95 -2.87 -26.96
CA GLN A 201 -8.31 -2.97 -27.43
C GLN A 201 -8.92 -4.26 -26.85
N PHE A 202 -9.27 -4.21 -25.58
CA PHE A 202 -10.16 -5.19 -24.96
C PHE A 202 -11.53 -5.05 -25.58
N GLY A 203 -11.66 -5.21 -26.87
CA GLY A 203 -12.87 -5.24 -27.62
C GLY A 203 -14.13 -4.84 -26.86
N LYS A 204 -15.29 -5.18 -27.28
CA LYS A 204 -16.55 -5.01 -26.55
C LYS A 204 -16.69 -6.00 -25.35
N VAL A 205 -15.61 -6.27 -24.61
CA VAL A 205 -15.70 -7.08 -23.39
C VAL A 205 -16.23 -6.19 -22.28
N ASP A 206 -17.53 -6.19 -22.14
CA ASP A 206 -18.24 -5.48 -21.09
C ASP A 206 -18.22 -6.28 -19.80
N VAL A 207 -17.03 -6.31 -19.15
CA VAL A 207 -16.84 -6.94 -17.86
C VAL A 207 -16.80 -5.83 -16.80
N SER A 208 -17.75 -5.81 -15.89
CA SER A 208 -17.71 -4.89 -14.76
C SER A 208 -16.51 -5.20 -13.84
N ASP A 209 -16.00 -4.18 -13.12
CA ASP A 209 -14.90 -4.37 -12.18
C ASP A 209 -15.27 -5.39 -11.09
N LYS A 210 -16.54 -5.40 -10.64
CA LYS A 210 -17.07 -6.40 -9.73
C LYS A 210 -16.95 -7.82 -10.29
N THR A 211 -17.43 -8.04 -11.51
CA THR A 211 -17.35 -9.38 -12.16
C THR A 211 -15.91 -9.83 -12.33
N PHE A 212 -14.99 -8.91 -12.70
CA PHE A 212 -13.59 -9.23 -12.88
C PHE A 212 -12.92 -9.58 -11.54
N LYS A 213 -13.26 -8.86 -10.47
CA LYS A 213 -12.78 -9.16 -9.11
C LYS A 213 -13.27 -10.55 -8.65
N GLU A 214 -14.57 -10.83 -8.77
CA GLU A 214 -15.16 -12.11 -8.40
C GLU A 214 -14.50 -13.27 -9.17
N TYR A 215 -14.31 -13.11 -10.48
CA TYR A 215 -13.63 -14.10 -11.31
C TYR A 215 -12.18 -14.32 -10.87
N THR A 216 -11.45 -13.24 -10.58
CA THR A 216 -10.06 -13.35 -10.12
C THR A 216 -9.97 -14.13 -8.81
N LEU A 217 -10.84 -13.83 -7.83
CA LEU A 217 -10.87 -14.55 -6.56
C LEU A 217 -11.21 -16.04 -6.75
N GLN A 218 -12.17 -16.38 -7.63
CA GLN A 218 -12.49 -17.77 -7.97
C GLN A 218 -11.30 -18.50 -8.60
N VAL A 219 -10.56 -17.85 -9.50
CA VAL A 219 -9.36 -18.44 -10.10
C VAL A 219 -8.27 -18.66 -9.06
N LEU A 220 -8.06 -17.69 -8.15
CA LEU A 220 -7.10 -17.82 -7.05
C LEU A 220 -7.48 -18.97 -6.11
N GLU A 221 -8.77 -19.11 -5.79
CA GLU A 221 -9.28 -20.22 -4.99
C GLU A 221 -8.99 -21.57 -5.67
N TYR A 222 -9.29 -21.68 -6.95
CA TYR A 222 -9.00 -22.89 -7.72
C TYR A 222 -7.50 -23.23 -7.71
N ILE A 223 -6.65 -22.24 -7.92
CA ILE A 223 -5.20 -22.42 -7.92
C ILE A 223 -4.69 -22.88 -6.55
N LEU A 224 -5.21 -22.34 -5.47
CA LEU A 224 -4.80 -22.70 -4.11
C LEU A 224 -5.30 -24.11 -3.73
N LYS A 225 -6.57 -24.44 -4.03
CA LYS A 225 -7.19 -25.70 -3.58
C LYS A 225 -6.89 -26.90 -4.49
N ASP A 226 -6.87 -26.73 -5.81
CA ASP A 226 -6.69 -27.84 -6.75
C ASP A 226 -5.22 -28.06 -7.13
N GLY A 227 -4.47 -27.01 -7.49
CA GLY A 227 -3.03 -27.09 -7.81
C GLY A 227 -2.61 -28.16 -8.83
N SER A 228 -3.58 -28.82 -9.49
CA SER A 228 -3.32 -29.99 -10.38
C SER A 228 -2.42 -29.67 -11.57
N PHE A 229 -2.40 -28.41 -12.01
CA PHE A 229 -1.55 -27.95 -13.13
C PHE A 229 -0.08 -27.75 -12.72
N LEU A 230 0.26 -27.80 -11.43
CA LEU A 230 1.66 -27.68 -10.97
C LEU A 230 2.45 -29.00 -11.06
N ASN A 231 1.87 -30.04 -11.63
CA ASN A 231 2.46 -31.38 -11.73
C ASN A 231 2.91 -31.76 -13.15
N SER A 232 2.88 -30.83 -14.10
CA SER A 232 3.34 -31.09 -15.48
C SER A 232 4.78 -30.63 -15.69
#